data_5b0705c64bcfba596ab189713c67cd87
#
_entry.id   5b0705c64bcfba596ab189713c67cd87
#
_cell.length_a   1.000
_cell.length_b   1.000
_cell.length_c   1.000
_cell.angle_alpha   90.00
_cell.angle_beta   90.00
_cell.angle_gamma   90.00
#
_symmetry.space_group_name_H-M   'P 1'
#
loop_
_entity.id
_entity.type
_entity.pdbx_description
1 polymer ?
#
loop_
_entity_poly.entity_id
_entity_poly.type
_entity_poly.pdbx_seq_one_letter_code
_entity_poly.pdbx_strand_id
1 'polypeptide(L)'
;MLQQSNNTITSIYPMGNQTEELTALYCRLSQDDKQEGDSNSIINQKKILKRYAIEHGYQPYVFFVDDGFSGTNFNRPDFQRMIAEVEAGRIKRVIVKDMSRLGRDYLQVGMYTEIMFPNMDVHFIAVNDGVDSHVGENEFTPFRNIINEWYAKDTSKKIRAVKRSKGMAGEHIGSHAPYGYMKNPDNKKEWLIDEEAAEVVREIFRLCVNGYGPTRIANILTERKILCPTYYALEHGEKPRTVLPPDKYLWSATVVSHILERMDYLGHTVNFKTHVKSYKNRKKIDNSPEQWRIFENTHEAIIDKETFEIVQKIRSGKRRPTKMGDMPMFSGLLYCADCGSKMTFHRQMAQSAEKHNFVCSNYRHNSKSCTMHYIRNVVVEQIVLENLKEVIRYVSDYEDEFVQMVMDTDMRQRNKELSQKKKRLTEIHSRIQELDKIFQRIYEDNISGKLSDERFMKLSKGYEEEQHTLQKEQTSLEKELQKEEKQSVDVKQFLSVVRKYTNLTELTPEIVHEFIDKIIVHAPDKSSGKRLQEIEIIYNHIGVFDHSKVTLWKGKAV
;
A
#
# COMPACT_ATOMS: atom_id res chain seq x y z
N MET A 1 12.79 -35.92 -20.67
CA MET A 1 14.25 -36.12 -20.54
C MET A 1 14.86 -34.78 -20.23
N LEU A 2 15.08 -34.53 -18.95
CA LEU A 2 15.70 -33.31 -18.43
C LEU A 2 17.20 -33.53 -18.40
N GLN A 3 17.91 -32.81 -19.24
CA GLN A 3 19.38 -32.76 -19.13
C GLN A 3 19.73 -31.84 -17.95
N GLN A 4 20.11 -32.48 -16.85
CA GLN A 4 20.86 -31.82 -15.79
C GLN A 4 22.26 -31.54 -16.32
N SER A 5 22.59 -30.27 -16.54
CA SER A 5 23.96 -29.84 -16.74
C SER A 5 24.66 -29.87 -15.38
N ASN A 6 25.33 -30.99 -15.12
CA ASN A 6 26.32 -31.11 -14.05
C ASN A 6 27.51 -30.20 -14.38
N ASN A 7 27.54 -29.00 -13.83
CA ASN A 7 28.76 -28.23 -13.70
C ASN A 7 29.64 -28.91 -12.65
N THR A 8 30.40 -29.89 -13.10
CA THR A 8 31.51 -30.48 -12.33
C THR A 8 32.57 -29.38 -12.18
N ILE A 9 32.65 -28.79 -10.99
CA ILE A 9 33.71 -27.86 -10.60
C ILE A 9 34.96 -28.73 -10.48
N THR A 10 35.76 -28.78 -11.53
CA THR A 10 37.10 -29.32 -11.47
C THR A 10 37.93 -28.36 -10.63
N SER A 11 38.24 -28.74 -9.38
CA SER A 11 39.20 -28.04 -8.55
C SER A 11 40.58 -28.12 -9.22
N ILE A 12 41.00 -27.02 -9.81
CA ILE A 12 42.39 -26.87 -10.32
C ILE A 12 43.24 -26.47 -9.09
N TYR A 13 43.46 -27.42 -8.19
CA TYR A 13 44.52 -27.33 -7.19
C TYR A 13 45.59 -28.33 -7.59
N PRO A 14 46.84 -27.90 -7.88
CA PRO A 14 47.95 -28.82 -8.02
C PRO A 14 48.22 -29.46 -6.64
N MET A 15 48.09 -30.78 -6.56
CA MET A 15 48.63 -31.55 -5.43
C MET A 15 50.16 -31.52 -5.52
N GLY A 16 50.76 -30.55 -4.86
CA GLY A 16 52.21 -30.46 -4.70
C GLY A 16 52.51 -29.98 -3.28
N ASN A 17 53.27 -30.77 -2.53
CA ASN A 17 53.81 -30.47 -1.21
C ASN A 17 54.83 -29.31 -1.30
N GLN A 18 54.31 -28.07 -1.31
CA GLN A 18 54.96 -26.83 -0.86
C GLN A 18 53.80 -25.86 -0.63
N THR A 19 53.79 -25.18 0.49
CA THR A 19 52.78 -24.17 0.85
C THR A 19 52.97 -22.93 -0.04
N GLU A 20 52.57 -23.03 -1.32
CA GLU A 20 52.53 -21.87 -2.22
C GLU A 20 51.46 -20.93 -1.72
N GLU A 21 51.85 -19.73 -1.36
CA GLU A 21 50.96 -18.67 -0.85
C GLU A 21 50.00 -18.24 -1.94
N LEU A 22 48.71 -18.64 -1.83
CA LEU A 22 47.68 -18.31 -2.81
C LEU A 22 47.26 -16.83 -2.67
N THR A 23 47.20 -16.14 -3.80
CA THR A 23 46.80 -14.74 -3.89
C THR A 23 45.37 -14.63 -4.39
N ALA A 24 44.50 -13.93 -3.66
CA ALA A 24 43.15 -13.57 -4.08
C ALA A 24 43.15 -12.23 -4.83
N LEU A 25 42.63 -12.21 -6.05
CA LEU A 25 42.41 -11.01 -6.85
C LEU A 25 40.90 -10.70 -6.82
N TYR A 26 40.47 -9.73 -5.99
CA TYR A 26 39.07 -9.45 -5.80
C TYR A 26 38.59 -8.27 -6.65
N CYS A 27 37.52 -8.53 -7.44
CA CYS A 27 36.89 -7.54 -8.32
C CYS A 27 35.42 -7.35 -7.95
N ARG A 28 34.95 -6.11 -7.95
CA ARG A 28 33.55 -5.78 -7.69
C ARG A 28 33.02 -4.65 -8.55
N LEU A 29 31.79 -4.80 -9.08
CA LEU A 29 31.06 -3.76 -9.78
C LEU A 29 29.65 -3.63 -9.16
N SER A 30 29.17 -2.40 -8.94
CA SER A 30 27.81 -2.17 -8.45
C SER A 30 26.84 -2.04 -9.63
N GLN A 31 25.54 -2.30 -9.40
CA GLN A 31 24.50 -2.10 -10.41
C GLN A 31 24.36 -0.61 -10.81
N ASP A 32 24.67 0.29 -9.89
CA ASP A 32 24.58 1.74 -10.11
C ASP A 32 25.73 2.26 -11.00
N ASP A 33 26.83 1.51 -11.13
CA ASP A 33 28.00 1.84 -11.96
C ASP A 33 27.86 1.30 -13.41
N LYS A 34 26.74 0.66 -13.75
CA LYS A 34 26.44 0.17 -15.12
C LYS A 34 25.90 1.31 -15.98
N GLN A 35 26.79 2.15 -16.51
CA GLN A 35 26.50 2.93 -17.71
C GLN A 35 26.71 2.04 -18.95
N GLU A 36 26.00 2.32 -20.05
CA GLU A 36 26.08 1.54 -21.29
C GLU A 36 27.55 1.36 -21.73
N GLY A 37 28.01 0.10 -21.72
CA GLY A 37 29.37 -0.27 -22.11
C GLY A 37 30.22 -0.94 -21.03
N ASP A 38 29.75 -1.11 -19.80
CA ASP A 38 30.55 -1.48 -18.62
C ASP A 38 30.77 -2.99 -18.32
N SER A 39 30.56 -3.87 -19.28
CA SER A 39 31.24 -5.17 -19.35
C SER A 39 32.77 -5.02 -19.29
N ASN A 40 33.26 -3.82 -19.66
CA ASN A 40 34.67 -3.45 -19.65
C ASN A 40 35.25 -3.16 -18.25
N SER A 41 34.47 -2.84 -17.22
CA SER A 41 35.01 -2.44 -15.90
C SER A 41 35.55 -3.61 -15.10
N ILE A 42 34.86 -4.76 -15.05
CA ILE A 42 35.39 -6.00 -14.42
C ILE A 42 36.59 -6.52 -15.18
N ILE A 43 36.53 -6.53 -16.52
CA ILE A 43 37.64 -6.96 -17.40
C ILE A 43 38.85 -6.06 -17.15
N ASN A 44 38.67 -4.77 -17.02
CA ASN A 44 39.76 -3.83 -16.74
C ASN A 44 40.35 -4.04 -15.33
N GLN A 45 39.50 -4.27 -14.30
CA GLN A 45 39.99 -4.61 -12.97
C GLN A 45 40.83 -5.90 -13.01
N LYS A 46 40.35 -6.95 -13.65
CA LYS A 46 41.10 -8.20 -13.82
C LYS A 46 42.44 -7.98 -14.50
N LYS A 47 42.52 -7.16 -15.57
CA LYS A 47 43.76 -6.84 -16.25
C LYS A 47 44.77 -6.14 -15.34
N ILE A 48 44.32 -5.14 -14.58
CA ILE A 48 45.17 -4.38 -13.64
C ILE A 48 45.72 -5.31 -12.55
N LEU A 49 44.82 -6.06 -11.89
CA LEU A 49 45.19 -6.94 -10.77
C LEU A 49 46.13 -8.08 -11.24
N LYS A 50 45.83 -8.70 -12.40
CA LYS A 50 46.68 -9.73 -12.99
C LYS A 50 48.06 -9.19 -13.28
N ARG A 51 48.16 -8.02 -13.92
CA ARG A 51 49.44 -7.37 -14.22
C ARG A 51 50.25 -7.13 -12.96
N TYR A 52 49.61 -6.50 -11.95
CA TYR A 52 50.24 -6.23 -10.66
C TYR A 52 50.76 -7.51 -9.97
N ALA A 53 49.93 -8.57 -9.94
CA ALA A 53 50.32 -9.84 -9.34
C ALA A 53 51.53 -10.49 -10.07
N ILE A 54 51.59 -10.40 -11.41
CA ILE A 54 52.72 -10.92 -12.20
C ILE A 54 53.99 -10.11 -11.97
N GLU A 55 53.90 -8.78 -12.04
CA GLU A 55 55.02 -7.85 -11.83
C GLU A 55 55.69 -7.99 -10.45
N HIS A 56 54.90 -8.35 -9.43
CA HIS A 56 55.40 -8.50 -8.05
C HIS A 56 55.62 -9.96 -7.63
N GLY A 57 55.48 -10.93 -8.55
CA GLY A 57 55.73 -12.34 -8.26
C GLY A 57 54.69 -13.00 -7.37
N TYR A 58 53.48 -12.45 -7.29
CA TYR A 58 52.37 -12.93 -6.44
C TYR A 58 51.59 -14.06 -7.14
N GLN A 59 52.22 -15.15 -7.45
CA GLN A 59 51.62 -16.33 -8.05
C GLN A 59 51.78 -17.53 -7.11
N PRO A 60 50.82 -18.46 -7.09
CA PRO A 60 49.58 -18.55 -7.88
C PRO A 60 48.49 -17.58 -7.39
N TYR A 61 47.58 -17.20 -8.31
CA TYR A 61 46.45 -16.32 -7.97
C TYR A 61 45.10 -16.86 -8.48
N VAL A 62 44.02 -16.49 -7.78
CA VAL A 62 42.63 -16.81 -8.12
C VAL A 62 41.79 -15.56 -8.11
N PHE A 63 40.84 -15.43 -9.07
CA PHE A 63 39.89 -14.33 -9.12
C PHE A 63 38.63 -14.63 -8.31
N PHE A 64 38.20 -13.64 -7.55
CA PHE A 64 36.90 -13.57 -6.88
C PHE A 64 36.17 -12.37 -7.45
N VAL A 65 34.91 -12.57 -7.94
CA VAL A 65 34.22 -11.55 -8.72
C VAL A 65 32.76 -11.40 -8.30
N ASP A 66 32.41 -10.28 -7.72
CA ASP A 66 31.04 -9.92 -7.39
C ASP A 66 30.53 -8.83 -8.34
N ASP A 67 29.87 -9.23 -9.45
CA ASP A 67 29.26 -8.31 -10.41
C ASP A 67 27.80 -7.98 -9.99
N GLY A 68 27.46 -6.70 -9.93
CA GLY A 68 26.14 -6.22 -9.56
C GLY A 68 25.89 -6.07 -8.06
N PHE A 69 26.92 -6.21 -7.23
CA PHE A 69 26.80 -6.08 -5.77
C PHE A 69 27.26 -4.72 -5.23
N SER A 70 26.46 -4.13 -4.32
CA SER A 70 26.80 -2.85 -3.69
C SER A 70 27.99 -2.97 -2.73
N GLY A 71 28.86 -1.96 -2.68
CA GLY A 71 29.95 -1.88 -1.72
C GLY A 71 29.52 -1.64 -0.25
N THR A 72 28.26 -1.38 0.03
CA THR A 72 27.73 -1.16 1.39
C THR A 72 27.27 -2.46 2.07
N ASN A 73 27.27 -3.58 1.36
CA ASN A 73 26.90 -4.89 1.89
C ASN A 73 28.03 -5.87 1.66
N PHE A 74 28.39 -6.66 2.67
CA PHE A 74 29.43 -7.68 2.61
C PHE A 74 28.89 -9.10 2.43
N ASN A 75 27.58 -9.32 2.39
CA ASN A 75 26.95 -10.60 2.01
C ASN A 75 26.97 -10.77 0.49
N ARG A 76 28.18 -10.88 -0.06
CA ARG A 76 28.47 -11.08 -1.48
C ARG A 76 29.05 -12.48 -1.67
N PRO A 77 28.58 -13.29 -2.64
CA PRO A 77 28.94 -14.69 -2.75
C PRO A 77 30.44 -14.92 -2.85
N ASP A 78 31.13 -14.23 -3.77
CA ASP A 78 32.55 -14.42 -3.99
C ASP A 78 33.40 -13.76 -2.90
N PHE A 79 32.95 -12.67 -2.30
CA PHE A 79 33.60 -12.11 -1.13
C PHE A 79 33.56 -13.08 0.05
N GLN A 80 32.41 -13.67 0.36
CA GLN A 80 32.27 -14.65 1.44
C GLN A 80 33.09 -15.91 1.17
N ARG A 81 33.15 -16.37 -0.09
CA ARG A 81 34.02 -17.48 -0.50
C ARG A 81 35.50 -17.12 -0.27
N MET A 82 35.93 -15.93 -0.66
CA MET A 82 37.30 -15.45 -0.42
C MET A 82 37.63 -15.42 1.06
N ILE A 83 36.72 -14.91 1.89
CA ILE A 83 36.93 -14.86 3.35
C ILE A 83 37.01 -16.25 3.96
N ALA A 84 36.18 -17.20 3.53
CA ALA A 84 36.26 -18.60 3.98
C ALA A 84 37.61 -19.25 3.60
N GLU A 85 38.17 -18.92 2.44
CA GLU A 85 39.51 -19.39 2.01
C GLU A 85 40.62 -18.70 2.83
N VAL A 86 40.47 -17.45 3.23
CA VAL A 86 41.34 -16.73 4.17
C VAL A 86 41.30 -17.39 5.55
N GLU A 87 40.11 -17.65 6.09
CA GLU A 87 39.93 -18.33 7.39
C GLU A 87 40.50 -19.74 7.41
N ALA A 88 40.44 -20.44 6.27
CA ALA A 88 41.07 -21.74 6.10
C ALA A 88 42.60 -21.66 5.96
N GLY A 89 43.20 -20.48 5.93
CA GLY A 89 44.63 -20.25 5.82
C GLY A 89 45.22 -20.51 4.43
N ARG A 90 44.38 -20.75 3.40
CA ARG A 90 44.81 -21.03 2.02
C ARG A 90 45.18 -19.76 1.26
N ILE A 91 44.52 -18.62 1.52
CA ILE A 91 44.85 -17.32 0.95
C ILE A 91 45.73 -16.57 1.92
N LYS A 92 46.92 -16.18 1.45
CA LYS A 92 47.89 -15.37 2.22
C LYS A 92 48.00 -13.95 1.69
N ARG A 93 47.36 -13.63 0.57
CA ARG A 93 47.40 -12.30 -0.02
C ARG A 93 46.07 -11.93 -0.67
N VAL A 94 45.56 -10.72 -0.39
CA VAL A 94 44.34 -10.18 -0.98
C VAL A 94 44.68 -8.88 -1.70
N ILE A 95 44.43 -8.82 -3.02
CA ILE A 95 44.70 -7.65 -3.83
C ILE A 95 43.39 -7.12 -4.42
N VAL A 96 43.13 -5.81 -4.22
CA VAL A 96 42.00 -5.07 -4.79
C VAL A 96 42.50 -3.91 -5.64
N LYS A 97 41.71 -3.46 -6.62
CA LYS A 97 42.08 -2.28 -7.41
C LYS A 97 42.14 -1.02 -6.54
N ASP A 98 41.15 -0.79 -5.72
CA ASP A 98 41.03 0.33 -4.76
C ASP A 98 40.20 -0.11 -3.56
N MET A 99 40.28 0.62 -2.44
CA MET A 99 39.56 0.33 -1.20
C MET A 99 38.04 0.27 -1.40
N SER A 100 37.51 1.03 -2.36
CA SER A 100 36.07 1.04 -2.63
C SER A 100 35.57 -0.28 -3.21
N ARG A 101 36.46 -1.11 -3.82
CA ARG A 101 36.14 -2.45 -4.32
C ARG A 101 35.98 -3.42 -3.18
N LEU A 102 36.79 -3.31 -2.12
CA LEU A 102 36.60 -4.10 -0.91
C LEU A 102 35.26 -3.75 -0.24
N GLY A 103 35.00 -2.47 0.00
CA GLY A 103 33.75 -2.02 0.61
C GLY A 103 33.63 -0.50 0.74
N ARG A 104 32.41 -0.03 1.08
CA ARG A 104 32.10 1.38 1.34
C ARG A 104 31.60 1.62 2.79
N ASP A 105 31.59 0.59 3.63
CA ASP A 105 31.27 0.70 5.05
C ASP A 105 32.56 0.71 5.87
N TYR A 106 32.87 1.85 6.50
CA TYR A 106 34.10 2.07 7.24
C TYR A 106 34.37 1.01 8.30
N LEU A 107 33.34 0.70 9.12
CA LEU A 107 33.50 -0.24 10.24
C LEU A 107 33.78 -1.65 9.74
N GLN A 108 33.09 -2.09 8.70
CA GLN A 108 33.29 -3.43 8.16
C GLN A 108 34.61 -3.55 7.37
N VAL A 109 34.97 -2.54 6.58
CA VAL A 109 36.26 -2.52 5.89
C VAL A 109 37.38 -2.55 6.91
N GLY A 110 37.33 -1.68 7.95
CA GLY A 110 38.33 -1.66 9.02
C GLY A 110 38.41 -3.00 9.77
N MET A 111 37.28 -3.66 10.03
CA MET A 111 37.29 -4.98 10.66
C MET A 111 38.09 -6.01 9.84
N TYR A 112 37.96 -5.99 8.50
CA TYR A 112 38.74 -6.90 7.65
C TYR A 112 40.19 -6.46 7.53
N THR A 113 40.47 -5.18 7.22
CA THR A 113 41.83 -4.72 6.90
C THR A 113 42.72 -4.46 8.13
N GLU A 114 42.15 -4.08 9.25
CA GLU A 114 42.89 -3.69 10.46
C GLU A 114 42.91 -4.78 11.57
N ILE A 115 41.91 -5.71 11.53
CA ILE A 115 41.80 -6.76 12.54
C ILE A 115 41.95 -8.14 11.95
N MET A 116 41.09 -8.55 10.98
CA MET A 116 41.01 -9.92 10.50
C MET A 116 42.23 -10.31 9.67
N PHE A 117 42.57 -9.52 8.64
CA PHE A 117 43.70 -9.82 7.77
C PHE A 117 45.05 -9.86 8.53
N PRO A 118 45.35 -8.86 9.40
CA PRO A 118 46.58 -8.94 10.23
C PRO A 118 46.60 -10.15 11.16
N ASN A 119 45.47 -10.48 11.85
CA ASN A 119 45.42 -11.65 12.73
C ASN A 119 45.62 -13.00 12.02
N MET A 120 45.40 -13.05 10.68
CA MET A 120 45.57 -14.24 9.86
C MET A 120 46.83 -14.21 8.98
N ASP A 121 47.71 -13.24 9.23
CA ASP A 121 48.93 -13.00 8.46
C ASP A 121 48.64 -12.89 6.94
N VAL A 122 47.55 -12.14 6.60
CA VAL A 122 47.17 -11.90 5.20
C VAL A 122 47.66 -10.54 4.75
N HIS A 123 48.50 -10.55 3.72
CA HIS A 123 49.00 -9.36 3.06
C HIS A 123 47.90 -8.68 2.22
N PHE A 124 47.46 -7.50 2.61
CA PHE A 124 46.41 -6.75 1.91
C PHE A 124 46.99 -5.60 1.08
N ILE A 125 46.57 -5.52 -0.19
CA ILE A 125 47.04 -4.49 -1.13
C ILE A 125 45.87 -3.86 -1.87
N ALA A 126 45.78 -2.50 -1.88
CA ALA A 126 44.89 -1.73 -2.75
C ALA A 126 45.74 -0.92 -3.74
N VAL A 127 45.83 -1.41 -4.97
CA VAL A 127 46.82 -0.96 -5.98
C VAL A 127 46.76 0.52 -6.28
N ASN A 128 45.57 1.05 -6.60
CA ASN A 128 45.39 2.48 -6.95
C ASN A 128 45.46 3.42 -5.73
N ASP A 129 45.24 2.89 -4.54
CA ASP A 129 45.24 3.68 -3.32
C ASP A 129 46.62 3.71 -2.66
N GLY A 130 47.58 2.92 -3.17
CA GLY A 130 48.91 2.83 -2.59
C GLY A 130 48.90 2.24 -1.18
N VAL A 131 47.88 1.41 -0.86
CA VAL A 131 47.77 0.72 0.44
C VAL A 131 48.47 -0.65 0.30
N ASP A 132 49.45 -0.89 1.16
CA ASP A 132 50.14 -2.15 1.29
C ASP A 132 50.39 -2.42 2.78
N SER A 133 49.76 -3.47 3.33
CA SER A 133 49.85 -3.79 4.76
C SER A 133 51.23 -4.20 5.25
N HIS A 134 52.17 -4.55 4.34
CA HIS A 134 53.54 -4.88 4.69
C HIS A 134 54.50 -3.66 4.66
N VAL A 135 54.12 -2.57 3.97
CA VAL A 135 55.01 -1.39 3.84
C VAL A 135 54.80 -0.39 4.96
N GLY A 136 53.90 -0.67 5.91
CA GLY A 136 53.57 0.16 7.08
C GLY A 136 52.13 0.68 7.05
N GLU A 137 51.62 1.12 8.21
CA GLU A 137 50.30 1.71 8.35
C GLU A 137 50.20 2.96 7.47
N ASN A 138 49.37 2.91 6.45
CA ASN A 138 49.04 4.09 5.68
C ASN A 138 48.06 4.93 6.52
N GLU A 139 48.54 5.95 7.20
CA GLU A 139 47.78 6.85 8.09
C GLU A 139 46.52 7.44 7.42
N PHE A 140 46.46 7.40 6.08
CA PHE A 140 45.34 7.91 5.29
C PHE A 140 44.20 6.89 5.05
N THR A 141 44.40 5.61 5.33
CA THR A 141 43.38 4.57 5.11
C THR A 141 42.08 4.85 5.89
N PRO A 142 42.09 5.19 7.18
CA PRO A 142 40.90 5.55 7.92
C PRO A 142 40.16 6.76 7.31
N PHE A 143 40.89 7.78 6.88
CA PHE A 143 40.33 8.96 6.24
C PHE A 143 39.64 8.64 4.90
N ARG A 144 40.23 7.81 4.07
CA ARG A 144 39.61 7.35 2.81
C ARG A 144 38.32 6.58 3.06
N ASN A 145 38.29 5.71 4.05
CA ASN A 145 37.09 4.97 4.43
C ASN A 145 35.99 5.93 4.93
N ILE A 146 36.33 6.90 5.76
CA ILE A 146 35.40 7.95 6.23
C ILE A 146 34.85 8.75 5.05
N ILE A 147 35.71 9.18 4.12
CA ILE A 147 35.31 9.94 2.93
C ILE A 147 34.36 9.13 2.05
N ASN A 148 34.65 7.86 1.80
CA ASN A 148 33.80 6.97 1.01
C ASN A 148 32.42 6.78 1.66
N GLU A 149 32.36 6.61 2.97
CA GLU A 149 31.10 6.51 3.71
C GLU A 149 30.33 7.84 3.66
N TRP A 150 31.03 8.95 3.88
CA TRP A 150 30.45 10.28 3.83
C TRP A 150 29.87 10.57 2.44
N TYR A 151 30.59 10.27 1.36
CA TYR A 151 30.13 10.44 -0.02
C TYR A 151 28.88 9.62 -0.32
N ALA A 152 28.82 8.35 0.10
CA ALA A 152 27.64 7.51 -0.05
C ALA A 152 26.43 8.07 0.73
N LYS A 153 26.66 8.59 1.95
CA LYS A 153 25.64 9.24 2.79
C LYS A 153 25.16 10.55 2.17
N ASP A 154 26.08 11.40 1.68
CA ASP A 154 25.75 12.68 1.06
C ASP A 154 24.98 12.49 -0.25
N THR A 155 25.44 11.61 -1.12
CA THR A 155 24.73 11.23 -2.36
C THR A 155 23.32 10.74 -2.07
N SER A 156 23.15 9.85 -1.08
CA SER A 156 21.83 9.39 -0.66
C SER A 156 20.95 10.52 -0.13
N LYS A 157 21.52 11.49 0.61
CA LYS A 157 20.78 12.66 1.11
C LYS A 157 20.33 13.57 -0.05
N LYS A 158 21.20 13.81 -1.02
CA LYS A 158 20.89 14.61 -2.23
C LYS A 158 19.79 13.96 -3.07
N ILE A 159 19.87 12.65 -3.32
CA ILE A 159 18.83 11.90 -4.05
C ILE A 159 17.48 11.99 -3.33
N ARG A 160 17.46 11.84 -1.99
CA ARG A 160 16.22 11.99 -1.20
C ARG A 160 15.66 13.39 -1.25
N ALA A 161 16.51 14.43 -1.20
CA ALA A 161 16.09 15.82 -1.30
C ALA A 161 15.43 16.09 -2.66
N VAL A 162 16.04 15.65 -3.77
CA VAL A 162 15.47 15.77 -5.11
C VAL A 162 14.15 15.02 -5.24
N LYS A 163 14.08 13.77 -4.76
CA LYS A 163 12.83 12.99 -4.75
C LYS A 163 11.74 13.67 -3.92
N ARG A 164 12.11 14.25 -2.78
CA ARG A 164 11.17 14.99 -1.93
C ARG A 164 10.67 16.25 -2.64
N SER A 165 11.55 17.05 -3.24
CA SER A 165 11.18 18.24 -3.99
C SER A 165 10.21 17.90 -5.13
N LYS A 166 10.56 16.93 -5.99
CA LYS A 166 9.71 16.47 -7.08
C LYS A 166 8.37 15.94 -6.59
N GLY A 167 8.38 15.10 -5.54
CA GLY A 167 7.17 14.53 -4.98
C GLY A 167 6.25 15.57 -4.34
N MET A 168 6.79 16.64 -3.75
CA MET A 168 6.00 17.77 -3.22
C MET A 168 5.48 18.70 -4.32
N ALA A 169 6.10 18.69 -5.49
CA ALA A 169 5.63 19.40 -6.69
C ALA A 169 4.59 18.62 -7.51
N GLY A 170 4.17 17.43 -7.04
CA GLY A 170 3.17 16.60 -7.74
C GLY A 170 3.74 15.74 -8.86
N GLU A 171 5.06 15.76 -9.11
CA GLU A 171 5.67 14.90 -10.11
C GLU A 171 5.66 13.43 -9.64
N HIS A 172 5.54 12.50 -10.57
CA HIS A 172 5.68 11.07 -10.28
C HIS A 172 7.12 10.73 -9.87
N ILE A 173 7.31 10.30 -8.62
CA ILE A 173 8.64 9.92 -8.10
C ILE A 173 9.00 8.45 -8.37
N GLY A 174 8.05 7.67 -8.88
CA GLY A 174 8.26 6.28 -9.29
C GLY A 174 9.06 6.20 -10.60
N SER A 175 9.96 5.21 -10.69
CA SER A 175 10.74 4.98 -11.91
C SER A 175 9.90 4.46 -13.08
N HIS A 176 8.74 3.88 -12.80
CA HIS A 176 7.85 3.25 -13.80
C HIS A 176 6.40 3.64 -13.55
N ALA A 177 5.60 3.64 -14.62
CA ALA A 177 4.17 3.74 -14.54
C ALA A 177 3.54 2.45 -13.95
N PRO A 178 2.38 2.50 -13.30
CA PRO A 178 1.61 1.30 -12.93
C PRO A 178 1.13 0.55 -14.19
N TYR A 179 0.83 -0.73 -14.04
CA TYR A 179 0.18 -1.51 -15.10
C TYR A 179 -1.13 -0.84 -15.53
N GLY A 180 -1.37 -0.71 -16.84
CA GLY A 180 -2.45 0.09 -17.41
C GLY A 180 -2.04 1.50 -17.84
N TYR A 181 -0.84 1.94 -17.45
CA TYR A 181 -0.26 3.20 -17.89
C TYR A 181 1.14 2.99 -18.46
N MET A 182 1.48 3.81 -19.44
CA MET A 182 2.82 3.96 -19.99
C MET A 182 3.34 5.38 -19.75
N LYS A 183 4.66 5.57 -19.77
CA LYS A 183 5.23 6.91 -19.79
C LYS A 183 5.11 7.52 -21.16
N ASN A 184 4.74 8.81 -21.23
CA ASN A 184 4.75 9.55 -22.47
C ASN A 184 6.21 9.57 -23.04
N PRO A 185 6.44 9.09 -24.29
CA PRO A 185 7.76 9.10 -24.92
C PRO A 185 8.38 10.51 -24.98
N ASP A 186 7.56 11.53 -25.24
CA ASP A 186 7.97 12.92 -25.39
C ASP A 186 8.18 13.63 -24.05
N ASN A 187 7.38 13.26 -23.05
CA ASN A 187 7.45 13.83 -21.70
C ASN A 187 7.36 12.73 -20.63
N LYS A 188 8.50 12.20 -20.21
CA LYS A 188 8.60 11.11 -19.22
C LYS A 188 7.96 11.42 -17.84
N LYS A 189 7.53 12.66 -17.62
CA LYS A 189 6.81 13.05 -16.40
C LYS A 189 5.32 12.77 -16.47
N GLU A 190 4.77 12.55 -17.64
CA GLU A 190 3.36 12.29 -17.90
C GLU A 190 3.12 10.79 -18.10
N TRP A 191 1.96 10.34 -17.66
CA TRP A 191 1.46 8.99 -17.93
C TRP A 191 0.33 9.04 -18.94
N LEU A 192 0.40 8.15 -19.91
CA LEU A 192 -0.63 7.90 -20.90
C LEU A 192 -1.29 6.55 -20.59
N ILE A 193 -2.55 6.40 -20.97
CA ILE A 193 -3.25 5.12 -20.86
C ILE A 193 -2.64 4.16 -21.88
N ASP A 194 -2.29 2.97 -21.44
CA ASP A 194 -1.99 1.81 -22.28
C ASP A 194 -3.27 0.99 -22.40
N GLU A 195 -4.00 1.16 -23.51
CA GLU A 195 -5.36 0.65 -23.64
C GLU A 195 -5.45 -0.87 -23.49
N GLU A 196 -4.45 -1.63 -23.95
CA GLU A 196 -4.44 -3.09 -23.80
C GLU A 196 -4.36 -3.49 -22.32
N ALA A 197 -3.44 -2.91 -21.59
CA ALA A 197 -3.29 -3.17 -20.16
C ALA A 197 -4.41 -2.52 -19.33
N ALA A 198 -4.94 -1.37 -19.76
CA ALA A 198 -6.03 -0.66 -19.10
C ALA A 198 -7.35 -1.46 -19.15
N GLU A 199 -7.63 -2.13 -20.26
CA GLU A 199 -8.82 -2.99 -20.35
C GLU A 199 -8.77 -4.13 -19.33
N VAL A 200 -7.59 -4.71 -19.10
CA VAL A 200 -7.41 -5.72 -18.05
C VAL A 200 -7.63 -5.13 -16.65
N VAL A 201 -7.20 -3.89 -16.42
CA VAL A 201 -7.47 -3.19 -15.15
C VAL A 201 -8.97 -2.97 -14.96
N ARG A 202 -9.69 -2.49 -15.99
CA ARG A 202 -11.16 -2.32 -15.96
C ARG A 202 -11.86 -3.65 -15.66
N GLU A 203 -11.42 -4.74 -16.30
CA GLU A 203 -11.98 -6.08 -16.05
C GLU A 203 -11.74 -6.56 -14.62
N ILE A 204 -10.56 -6.29 -14.03
CA ILE A 204 -10.27 -6.61 -12.62
C ILE A 204 -11.24 -5.88 -11.68
N PHE A 205 -11.51 -4.60 -11.93
CA PHE A 205 -12.46 -3.82 -11.15
C PHE A 205 -13.88 -4.34 -11.34
N ARG A 206 -14.31 -4.62 -12.56
CA ARG A 206 -15.63 -5.22 -12.89
C ARG A 206 -15.84 -6.57 -12.18
N LEU A 207 -14.85 -7.46 -12.22
CA LEU A 207 -14.91 -8.74 -11.52
C LEU A 207 -15.01 -8.56 -10.01
N CYS A 208 -14.32 -7.54 -9.45
CA CYS A 208 -14.42 -7.24 -8.02
C CYS A 208 -15.81 -6.72 -7.63
N VAL A 209 -16.42 -5.85 -8.43
CA VAL A 209 -17.80 -5.36 -8.25
C VAL A 209 -18.78 -6.54 -8.31
N ASN A 210 -18.56 -7.49 -9.22
CA ASN A 210 -19.34 -8.74 -9.31
C ASN A 210 -19.09 -9.71 -8.15
N GLY A 211 -18.33 -9.29 -7.12
CA GLY A 211 -18.14 -10.02 -5.87
C GLY A 211 -16.98 -11.00 -5.85
N TYR A 212 -16.19 -11.10 -6.92
CA TYR A 212 -15.02 -11.99 -6.93
C TYR A 212 -13.88 -11.41 -6.07
N GLY A 213 -13.30 -12.24 -5.22
CA GLY A 213 -12.13 -11.87 -4.44
C GLY A 213 -10.83 -11.93 -5.26
N PRO A 214 -9.73 -11.25 -4.79
CA PRO A 214 -8.48 -11.18 -5.54
C PRO A 214 -7.91 -12.51 -6.00
N THR A 215 -8.04 -13.57 -5.21
CA THR A 215 -7.59 -14.93 -5.57
C THR A 215 -8.38 -15.49 -6.75
N ARG A 216 -9.72 -15.33 -6.75
CA ARG A 216 -10.56 -15.83 -7.84
C ARG A 216 -10.34 -15.01 -9.10
N ILE A 217 -10.21 -13.70 -8.99
CA ILE A 217 -9.87 -12.82 -10.11
C ILE A 217 -8.54 -13.25 -10.74
N ALA A 218 -7.49 -13.48 -9.92
CA ALA A 218 -6.20 -13.94 -10.40
C ALA A 218 -6.32 -15.28 -11.18
N ASN A 219 -7.11 -16.23 -10.65
CA ASN A 219 -7.36 -17.50 -11.34
C ASN A 219 -8.09 -17.30 -12.68
N ILE A 220 -9.12 -16.46 -12.73
CA ILE A 220 -9.85 -16.15 -13.96
C ILE A 220 -8.92 -15.57 -15.04
N LEU A 221 -8.05 -14.62 -14.66
CA LEU A 221 -7.09 -14.02 -15.57
C LEU A 221 -6.07 -15.06 -16.08
N THR A 222 -5.62 -15.95 -15.19
CA THR A 222 -4.74 -17.07 -15.54
C THR A 222 -5.42 -18.06 -16.48
N GLU A 223 -6.66 -18.46 -16.21
CA GLU A 223 -7.48 -19.36 -17.02
C GLU A 223 -7.71 -18.78 -18.43
N ARG A 224 -7.91 -17.45 -18.52
CA ARG A 224 -8.07 -16.72 -19.79
C ARG A 224 -6.76 -16.47 -20.52
N LYS A 225 -5.62 -16.90 -19.97
CA LYS A 225 -4.27 -16.70 -20.53
C LYS A 225 -3.94 -15.24 -20.81
N ILE A 226 -4.29 -14.36 -19.88
CA ILE A 226 -3.91 -12.94 -19.93
C ILE A 226 -2.50 -12.81 -19.34
N LEU A 227 -1.60 -12.11 -20.04
CA LEU A 227 -0.22 -11.89 -19.58
C LEU A 227 -0.22 -11.18 -18.22
N CYS A 228 0.53 -11.71 -17.28
CA CYS A 228 0.71 -11.02 -16.01
C CYS A 228 1.58 -9.75 -16.18
N PRO A 229 1.43 -8.72 -15.33
CA PRO A 229 2.09 -7.43 -15.52
C PRO A 229 3.61 -7.49 -15.71
N THR A 230 4.28 -8.48 -15.12
CA THR A 230 5.73 -8.64 -15.25
C THR A 230 6.12 -9.10 -16.66
N TYR A 231 5.38 -10.05 -17.23
CA TYR A 231 5.65 -10.53 -18.59
C TYR A 231 5.13 -9.56 -19.65
N TYR A 232 4.02 -8.86 -19.38
CA TYR A 232 3.54 -7.78 -20.23
C TYR A 232 4.62 -6.69 -20.40
N ALA A 233 5.19 -6.22 -19.29
CA ALA A 233 6.29 -5.27 -19.32
C ALA A 233 7.54 -5.79 -20.06
N LEU A 234 7.86 -7.08 -19.91
CA LEU A 234 8.99 -7.71 -20.60
C LEU A 234 8.77 -7.76 -22.13
N GLU A 235 7.55 -8.12 -22.59
CA GLU A 235 7.20 -8.15 -24.01
C GLU A 235 7.23 -6.75 -24.65
N HIS A 236 6.98 -5.70 -23.84
CA HIS A 236 7.12 -4.29 -24.25
C HIS A 236 8.53 -3.69 -24.03
N GLY A 237 9.55 -4.54 -23.85
CA GLY A 237 10.96 -4.12 -23.77
C GLY A 237 11.39 -3.54 -22.40
N GLU A 238 10.55 -3.61 -21.37
CA GLU A 238 10.92 -3.21 -20.01
C GLU A 238 11.72 -4.32 -19.31
N LYS A 239 12.70 -3.95 -18.51
CA LYS A 239 13.45 -4.93 -17.68
C LYS A 239 12.55 -5.46 -16.56
N PRO A 240 12.54 -6.77 -16.27
CA PRO A 240 11.75 -7.35 -15.20
C PRO A 240 12.18 -6.76 -13.85
N ARG A 241 11.21 -6.40 -13.01
CA ARG A 241 11.41 -5.75 -11.68
C ARG A 241 11.48 -6.75 -10.54
N THR A 242 10.98 -7.93 -10.77
CA THR A 242 10.89 -9.03 -9.81
C THR A 242 11.34 -10.32 -10.48
N VAL A 243 11.54 -11.36 -9.70
CA VAL A 243 11.75 -12.71 -10.23
C VAL A 243 10.57 -13.08 -11.13
N LEU A 244 10.85 -13.54 -12.32
CA LEU A 244 9.82 -13.94 -13.28
C LEU A 244 8.98 -15.09 -12.68
N PRO A 245 7.65 -15.01 -12.75
CA PRO A 245 6.80 -16.15 -12.43
C PRO A 245 7.13 -17.36 -13.31
N PRO A 246 6.87 -18.58 -12.86
CA PRO A 246 7.16 -19.80 -13.62
C PRO A 246 6.32 -19.91 -14.91
N ASP A 247 5.16 -19.25 -14.95
CA ASP A 247 4.30 -19.16 -16.13
C ASP A 247 3.95 -17.68 -16.39
N LYS A 248 3.98 -17.29 -17.68
CA LYS A 248 3.72 -15.93 -18.12
C LYS A 248 2.28 -15.46 -17.88
N TYR A 249 1.36 -16.38 -17.73
CA TYR A 249 -0.05 -16.11 -17.46
C TYR A 249 -0.41 -16.22 -15.98
N LEU A 250 0.55 -16.54 -15.11
CA LEU A 250 0.29 -16.72 -13.69
C LEU A 250 0.11 -15.39 -12.97
N TRP A 251 -1.14 -15.07 -12.67
CA TRP A 251 -1.50 -13.94 -11.84
C TRP A 251 -1.48 -14.31 -10.36
N SER A 252 -1.01 -13.41 -9.51
CA SER A 252 -1.08 -13.60 -8.06
C SER A 252 -2.18 -12.72 -7.45
N ALA A 253 -2.82 -13.23 -6.39
CA ALA A 253 -3.81 -12.47 -5.62
C ALA A 253 -3.26 -11.15 -5.06
N THR A 254 -1.97 -11.11 -4.75
CA THR A 254 -1.28 -9.91 -4.25
C THR A 254 -1.23 -8.82 -5.31
N VAL A 255 -0.90 -9.17 -6.56
CA VAL A 255 -0.88 -8.22 -7.68
C VAL A 255 -2.27 -7.65 -7.92
N VAL A 256 -3.30 -8.50 -7.98
CA VAL A 256 -4.70 -8.07 -8.11
C VAL A 256 -5.11 -7.15 -6.95
N SER A 257 -4.75 -7.51 -5.71
CA SER A 257 -5.04 -6.68 -4.53
C SER A 257 -4.42 -5.29 -4.63
N HIS A 258 -3.15 -5.21 -5.04
CA HIS A 258 -2.47 -3.94 -5.24
C HIS A 258 -3.09 -3.09 -6.36
N ILE A 259 -3.56 -3.71 -7.45
CA ILE A 259 -4.28 -3.01 -8.51
C ILE A 259 -5.56 -2.39 -7.95
N LEU A 260 -6.38 -3.17 -7.24
CA LEU A 260 -7.66 -2.72 -6.66
C LEU A 260 -7.51 -1.63 -5.58
N GLU A 261 -6.34 -1.46 -4.97
CA GLU A 261 -6.06 -0.48 -3.91
C GLU A 261 -5.45 0.83 -4.43
N ARG A 262 -5.05 0.87 -5.69
CA ARG A 262 -4.28 1.98 -6.23
C ARG A 262 -5.15 3.16 -6.64
N MET A 263 -5.01 4.28 -5.93
CA MET A 263 -5.65 5.54 -6.28
C MET A 263 -5.09 6.17 -7.56
N ASP A 264 -3.95 5.67 -8.05
CA ASP A 264 -3.38 6.10 -9.33
C ASP A 264 -4.36 5.87 -10.49
N TYR A 265 -5.24 4.86 -10.41
CA TYR A 265 -6.27 4.58 -11.44
C TYR A 265 -7.41 5.60 -11.49
N LEU A 266 -7.56 6.45 -10.46
CA LEU A 266 -8.44 7.61 -10.45
C LEU A 266 -7.84 8.84 -11.15
N GLY A 267 -6.67 8.73 -11.76
CA GLY A 267 -5.95 9.86 -12.31
C GLY A 267 -5.16 10.66 -11.28
N HIS A 268 -4.93 10.13 -10.08
CA HIS A 268 -4.25 10.81 -8.99
C HIS A 268 -2.80 10.37 -8.85
N THR A 269 -1.89 11.31 -8.61
CA THR A 269 -0.52 10.99 -8.21
C THR A 269 -0.44 10.87 -6.70
N VAL A 270 -0.05 9.70 -6.20
CA VAL A 270 0.11 9.45 -4.76
C VAL A 270 1.56 9.20 -4.43
N ASN A 271 2.19 10.20 -3.81
CA ASN A 271 3.60 10.17 -3.42
C ASN A 271 3.78 9.84 -1.93
N PHE A 272 4.97 9.41 -1.57
CA PHE A 272 5.40 9.13 -0.18
C PHE A 272 4.60 8.02 0.53
N LYS A 273 4.09 7.03 -0.21
CA LYS A 273 3.46 5.83 0.39
C LYS A 273 4.43 5.04 1.26
N THR A 274 5.71 5.07 0.90
CA THR A 274 6.77 4.35 1.64
C THR A 274 8.02 5.21 1.79
N HIS A 275 8.82 4.90 2.82
CA HIS A 275 10.16 5.44 2.97
C HIS A 275 11.17 4.36 3.31
N VAL A 276 12.45 4.69 3.19
CA VAL A 276 13.57 3.80 3.56
C VAL A 276 14.25 4.39 4.79
N LYS A 277 14.47 3.56 5.82
CA LYS A 277 15.01 3.99 7.11
C LYS A 277 16.36 4.70 6.97
N SER A 278 17.29 4.14 6.22
CA SER A 278 18.60 4.74 6.00
C SER A 278 19.20 4.27 4.66
N TYR A 279 20.32 4.88 4.24
CA TYR A 279 21.06 4.42 3.06
C TYR A 279 21.72 3.04 3.25
N LYS A 280 22.04 2.67 4.50
CA LYS A 280 22.55 1.34 4.87
C LYS A 280 21.40 0.31 4.98
N ASN A 281 20.26 0.70 5.54
CA ASN A 281 19.10 -0.17 5.68
C ASN A 281 18.02 0.19 4.66
N ARG A 282 18.00 -0.55 3.54
CA ARG A 282 17.07 -0.35 2.41
C ARG A 282 15.68 -0.94 2.65
N LYS A 283 15.37 -1.42 3.86
CA LYS A 283 14.03 -1.92 4.19
C LYS A 283 13.00 -0.81 3.98
N LYS A 284 12.03 -1.06 3.13
CA LYS A 284 10.89 -0.17 2.92
C LYS A 284 9.96 -0.25 4.13
N ILE A 285 9.49 0.90 4.56
CA ILE A 285 8.52 1.07 5.65
C ILE A 285 7.34 1.83 5.05
N ASP A 286 6.13 1.33 5.27
CA ASP A 286 4.91 1.98 4.83
C ASP A 286 4.63 3.21 5.71
N ASN A 287 4.29 4.31 5.07
CA ASN A 287 3.86 5.53 5.73
C ASN A 287 2.37 5.46 6.05
N SER A 288 1.94 6.11 7.13
CA SER A 288 0.51 6.27 7.38
C SER A 288 -0.14 7.11 6.27
N PRO A 289 -1.43 6.87 5.94
CA PRO A 289 -2.14 7.63 4.90
C PRO A 289 -2.08 9.15 5.06
N GLU A 290 -1.96 9.65 6.29
CA GLU A 290 -1.83 11.08 6.61
C GLU A 290 -0.51 11.70 6.09
N GLN A 291 0.51 10.88 5.92
CA GLN A 291 1.83 11.27 5.39
C GLN A 291 1.89 11.23 3.86
N TRP A 292 0.89 10.64 3.22
CA TRP A 292 0.82 10.61 1.76
C TRP A 292 0.56 12.00 1.21
N ARG A 293 1.06 12.26 0.01
CA ARG A 293 0.73 13.46 -0.75
C ARG A 293 -0.01 13.04 -2.00
N ILE A 294 -1.28 13.41 -2.05
CA ILE A 294 -2.19 13.09 -3.13
C ILE A 294 -2.39 14.35 -3.96
N PHE A 295 -2.15 14.24 -5.26
CA PHE A 295 -2.40 15.28 -6.24
C PHE A 295 -3.47 14.75 -7.18
N GLU A 296 -4.60 15.41 -7.19
CA GLU A 296 -5.77 14.96 -7.94
C GLU A 296 -5.66 15.35 -9.42
N ASN A 297 -6.20 14.50 -10.30
CA ASN A 297 -6.36 14.74 -11.74
C ASN A 297 -5.05 15.14 -12.45
N THR A 298 -3.97 14.43 -12.17
CA THR A 298 -2.65 14.65 -12.78
C THR A 298 -2.46 13.91 -14.07
N HIS A 299 -3.30 12.91 -14.36
CA HIS A 299 -3.33 12.11 -15.58
C HIS A 299 -4.74 11.57 -15.81
N GLU A 300 -5.00 11.01 -16.98
CA GLU A 300 -6.31 10.46 -17.33
C GLU A 300 -6.65 9.22 -16.46
N ALA A 301 -7.87 9.16 -15.96
CA ALA A 301 -8.35 8.07 -15.12
C ALA A 301 -8.72 6.84 -15.96
N ILE A 302 -8.30 5.64 -15.53
CA ILE A 302 -8.75 4.36 -16.11
C ILE A 302 -10.07 3.92 -15.48
N ILE A 303 -10.26 4.23 -14.19
CA ILE A 303 -11.42 3.84 -13.38
C ILE A 303 -12.10 5.11 -12.86
N ASP A 304 -13.42 5.16 -12.99
CA ASP A 304 -14.21 6.24 -12.40
C ASP A 304 -14.25 6.14 -10.86
N LYS A 305 -14.54 7.28 -10.23
CA LYS A 305 -14.53 7.40 -8.77
C LYS A 305 -15.57 6.50 -8.11
N GLU A 306 -16.74 6.36 -8.74
CA GLU A 306 -17.86 5.58 -8.21
C GLU A 306 -17.49 4.09 -8.14
N THR A 307 -17.01 3.53 -9.24
CA THR A 307 -16.52 2.15 -9.31
C THR A 307 -15.40 1.89 -8.30
N PHE A 308 -14.45 2.83 -8.15
CA PHE A 308 -13.36 2.68 -7.19
C PHE A 308 -13.88 2.65 -5.75
N GLU A 309 -14.78 3.57 -5.37
CA GLU A 309 -15.38 3.63 -4.03
C GLU A 309 -16.18 2.37 -3.71
N ILE A 310 -16.97 1.86 -4.66
CA ILE A 310 -17.68 0.58 -4.54
C ILE A 310 -16.71 -0.56 -4.23
N VAL A 311 -15.61 -0.64 -4.99
CA VAL A 311 -14.58 -1.66 -4.78
C VAL A 311 -13.94 -1.53 -3.40
N GLN A 312 -13.59 -0.31 -2.94
CA GLN A 312 -13.05 -0.12 -1.59
C GLN A 312 -14.07 -0.51 -0.51
N LYS A 313 -15.35 -0.16 -0.67
CA LYS A 313 -16.44 -0.56 0.23
C LYS A 313 -16.59 -2.09 0.28
N ILE A 314 -16.58 -2.74 -0.88
CA ILE A 314 -16.61 -4.21 -1.00
C ILE A 314 -15.42 -4.85 -0.26
N ARG A 315 -14.23 -4.29 -0.38
CA ARG A 315 -12.98 -4.82 0.18
C ARG A 315 -12.78 -4.54 1.66
N SER A 316 -13.32 -3.45 2.19
CA SER A 316 -13.25 -3.12 3.63
C SER A 316 -13.99 -4.12 4.52
N GLY A 317 -14.97 -4.83 3.96
CA GLY A 317 -15.68 -5.91 4.64
C GLY A 317 -14.84 -7.19 4.74
N LYS A 318 -14.68 -7.77 5.94
CA LYS A 318 -14.09 -9.10 6.11
C LYS A 318 -15.04 -10.13 5.47
N ARG A 319 -14.71 -10.60 4.27
CA ARG A 319 -15.49 -11.60 3.54
C ARG A 319 -14.72 -12.91 3.52
N ARG A 320 -15.38 -14.02 3.88
CA ARG A 320 -14.84 -15.36 3.65
C ARG A 320 -15.41 -15.85 2.32
N PRO A 321 -14.60 -16.22 1.32
CA PRO A 321 -15.09 -16.80 0.09
C PRO A 321 -15.80 -18.13 0.41
N THR A 322 -16.89 -18.40 -0.30
CA THR A 322 -17.53 -19.73 -0.24
C THR A 322 -16.62 -20.75 -0.92
N LYS A 323 -16.69 -22.01 -0.51
CA LYS A 323 -15.92 -23.11 -1.14
C LYS A 323 -16.17 -23.23 -2.66
N MET A 324 -17.28 -22.70 -3.15
CA MET A 324 -17.69 -22.75 -4.57
C MET A 324 -17.28 -21.53 -5.39
N GLY A 325 -16.62 -20.54 -4.77
CA GLY A 325 -16.11 -19.37 -5.50
C GLY A 325 -17.13 -18.28 -5.85
N ASP A 326 -18.44 -18.57 -5.81
CA ASP A 326 -19.48 -17.57 -6.12
C ASP A 326 -19.87 -16.78 -4.89
N MET A 327 -19.98 -15.47 -5.02
CA MET A 327 -20.44 -14.61 -3.95
C MET A 327 -21.91 -14.22 -4.18
N PRO A 328 -22.79 -14.44 -3.20
CA PRO A 328 -24.17 -13.94 -3.29
C PRO A 328 -24.19 -12.42 -3.37
N MET A 329 -25.06 -11.87 -4.22
CA MET A 329 -25.19 -10.44 -4.52
C MET A 329 -25.27 -9.57 -3.25
N PHE A 330 -26.02 -10.00 -2.25
CA PHE A 330 -26.21 -9.26 -0.98
C PHE A 330 -25.19 -9.62 0.12
N SER A 331 -24.14 -10.36 -0.20
CA SER A 331 -23.16 -10.77 0.80
C SER A 331 -22.45 -9.54 1.40
N GLY A 332 -22.59 -9.39 2.71
CA GLY A 332 -21.98 -8.28 3.46
C GLY A 332 -22.84 -7.03 3.56
N LEU A 333 -24.03 -7.00 2.91
CA LEU A 333 -25.00 -5.90 2.99
C LEU A 333 -26.11 -6.15 4.00
N LEU A 334 -26.41 -7.42 4.39
CA LEU A 334 -27.46 -7.72 5.36
C LEU A 334 -26.95 -7.69 6.80
N TYR A 335 -27.73 -7.05 7.66
CA TYR A 335 -27.45 -6.92 9.09
C TYR A 335 -28.68 -7.32 9.91
N CYS A 336 -28.43 -7.88 11.09
CA CYS A 336 -29.45 -8.21 12.07
C CYS A 336 -29.91 -6.93 12.80
N ALA A 337 -31.21 -6.67 12.91
CA ALA A 337 -31.77 -5.52 13.61
C ALA A 337 -31.43 -5.53 15.11
N ASP A 338 -31.49 -6.71 15.77
CA ASP A 338 -31.34 -6.82 17.22
C ASP A 338 -29.87 -6.67 17.69
N CYS A 339 -28.92 -7.30 16.98
CA CYS A 339 -27.53 -7.33 17.43
C CYS A 339 -26.54 -6.56 16.52
N GLY A 340 -27.00 -5.97 15.43
CA GLY A 340 -26.16 -5.22 14.47
C GLY A 340 -25.13 -6.06 13.70
N SER A 341 -25.08 -7.37 13.92
CA SER A 341 -24.10 -8.25 13.29
C SER A 341 -24.48 -8.57 11.85
N LYS A 342 -23.46 -8.77 10.99
CA LYS A 342 -23.69 -9.20 9.61
C LYS A 342 -24.37 -10.54 9.55
N MET A 343 -25.27 -10.71 8.60
CA MET A 343 -25.89 -12.00 8.31
C MET A 343 -24.99 -12.80 7.36
N THR A 344 -24.87 -14.10 7.62
CA THR A 344 -24.07 -15.03 6.82
C THR A 344 -24.94 -15.80 5.85
N PHE A 345 -24.48 -15.91 4.61
CA PHE A 345 -25.15 -16.71 3.58
C PHE A 345 -24.96 -18.20 3.83
N HIS A 346 -26.05 -18.94 3.73
CA HIS A 346 -26.11 -20.37 3.93
C HIS A 346 -26.62 -21.06 2.66
N ARG A 347 -25.75 -21.85 2.01
CA ARG A 347 -26.11 -22.73 0.91
C ARG A 347 -26.54 -24.07 1.45
N GLN A 348 -27.72 -24.53 1.07
CA GLN A 348 -28.16 -25.89 1.33
C GLN A 348 -27.86 -26.74 0.10
N MET A 349 -26.73 -27.43 0.08
CA MET A 349 -26.22 -28.21 -1.05
C MET A 349 -27.17 -29.30 -1.56
N ALA A 350 -28.04 -29.80 -0.70
CA ALA A 350 -29.01 -30.84 -1.04
C ALA A 350 -30.36 -30.28 -1.54
N GLN A 351 -30.53 -28.97 -1.68
CA GLN A 351 -31.78 -28.32 -2.01
C GLN A 351 -31.62 -27.31 -3.16
N SER A 352 -32.74 -26.93 -3.78
CA SER A 352 -32.76 -25.93 -4.85
C SER A 352 -32.20 -24.58 -4.41
N ALA A 353 -31.66 -23.79 -5.34
CA ALA A 353 -31.12 -22.45 -5.08
C ALA A 353 -32.11 -21.50 -4.39
N GLU A 354 -33.41 -21.72 -4.58
CA GLU A 354 -34.49 -20.94 -3.94
C GLU A 354 -34.51 -21.04 -2.41
N LYS A 355 -33.89 -22.09 -1.85
CA LYS A 355 -33.80 -22.31 -0.40
C LYS A 355 -32.55 -21.73 0.24
N HIS A 356 -31.66 -21.16 -0.55
CA HIS A 356 -30.51 -20.43 -0.04
C HIS A 356 -30.99 -19.25 0.82
N ASN A 357 -30.28 -18.99 1.92
CA ASN A 357 -30.74 -18.03 2.90
C ASN A 357 -29.61 -17.31 3.62
N PHE A 358 -29.96 -16.19 4.24
CA PHE A 358 -29.10 -15.44 5.16
C PHE A 358 -29.55 -15.66 6.60
N VAL A 359 -28.60 -15.86 7.52
CA VAL A 359 -28.85 -16.09 8.95
C VAL A 359 -27.94 -15.17 9.77
N CYS A 360 -28.42 -14.66 10.88
CA CYS A 360 -27.63 -13.84 11.80
C CYS A 360 -26.38 -14.62 12.26
N SER A 361 -25.20 -13.99 12.14
CA SER A 361 -23.93 -14.64 12.50
C SER A 361 -23.82 -14.92 14.00
N ASN A 362 -24.30 -14.00 14.86
CA ASN A 362 -24.28 -14.17 16.31
C ASN A 362 -25.20 -15.33 16.75
N TYR A 363 -26.42 -15.40 16.22
CA TYR A 363 -27.31 -16.53 16.47
C TYR A 363 -26.68 -17.88 16.08
N ARG A 364 -25.98 -17.89 14.95
CA ARG A 364 -25.32 -19.10 14.46
C ARG A 364 -24.14 -19.55 15.34
N HIS A 365 -23.41 -18.59 15.92
CA HIS A 365 -22.31 -18.91 16.84
C HIS A 365 -22.81 -19.32 18.22
N ASN A 366 -23.82 -18.61 18.72
CA ASN A 366 -24.43 -18.88 20.01
C ASN A 366 -25.90 -18.44 19.99
N SER A 367 -26.82 -19.37 20.00
CA SER A 367 -28.28 -19.13 19.97
C SER A 367 -28.80 -18.32 21.15
N LYS A 368 -28.01 -18.16 22.22
CA LYS A 368 -28.36 -17.31 23.37
C LYS A 368 -27.97 -15.85 23.16
N SER A 369 -27.14 -15.54 22.15
CA SER A 369 -26.63 -14.17 21.91
C SER A 369 -27.56 -13.32 21.05
N CYS A 370 -28.50 -13.93 20.34
CA CYS A 370 -29.47 -13.22 19.49
C CYS A 370 -30.66 -14.14 19.20
N THR A 371 -31.76 -13.55 18.71
CA THR A 371 -32.90 -14.30 18.19
C THR A 371 -32.67 -14.78 16.77
N MET A 372 -33.51 -15.70 16.27
CA MET A 372 -33.35 -16.30 14.93
C MET A 372 -33.80 -15.32 13.86
N HIS A 373 -32.84 -14.58 13.27
CA HIS A 373 -33.06 -13.78 12.06
C HIS A 373 -32.68 -14.61 10.84
N TYR A 374 -33.62 -14.82 9.95
CA TYR A 374 -33.49 -15.67 8.77
C TYR A 374 -34.30 -15.10 7.61
N ILE A 375 -33.69 -15.00 6.44
CA ILE A 375 -34.39 -14.58 5.22
C ILE A 375 -33.84 -15.35 4.00
N ARG A 376 -34.72 -15.77 3.08
CA ARG A 376 -34.31 -16.41 1.83
C ARG A 376 -33.74 -15.40 0.85
N ASN A 377 -32.71 -15.81 0.08
CA ASN A 377 -32.05 -14.95 -0.89
C ASN A 377 -33.02 -14.43 -1.95
N VAL A 378 -33.84 -15.31 -2.52
CA VAL A 378 -34.85 -14.92 -3.54
C VAL A 378 -35.86 -13.89 -3.03
N VAL A 379 -36.20 -13.93 -1.73
CA VAL A 379 -37.10 -12.93 -1.13
C VAL A 379 -36.41 -11.58 -1.02
N VAL A 380 -35.12 -11.55 -0.65
CA VAL A 380 -34.36 -10.30 -0.61
C VAL A 380 -34.23 -9.71 -2.01
N GLU A 381 -33.92 -10.54 -3.00
CA GLU A 381 -33.84 -10.12 -4.42
C GLU A 381 -35.13 -9.45 -4.88
N GLN A 382 -36.25 -10.12 -4.64
CA GLN A 382 -37.56 -9.60 -5.04
C GLN A 382 -37.91 -8.28 -4.34
N ILE A 383 -37.78 -8.22 -3.01
CA ILE A 383 -38.08 -7.03 -2.23
C ILE A 383 -37.20 -5.85 -2.67
N VAL A 384 -35.90 -6.08 -2.84
CA VAL A 384 -34.96 -5.03 -3.26
C VAL A 384 -35.28 -4.55 -4.67
N LEU A 385 -35.58 -5.47 -5.60
CA LEU A 385 -35.93 -5.10 -6.98
C LEU A 385 -37.20 -4.24 -7.03
N GLU A 386 -38.25 -4.69 -6.33
CA GLU A 386 -39.52 -3.94 -6.31
C GLU A 386 -39.35 -2.57 -5.67
N ASN A 387 -38.64 -2.52 -4.54
CA ASN A 387 -38.38 -1.26 -3.82
C ASN A 387 -37.53 -0.30 -4.65
N LEU A 388 -36.48 -0.76 -5.31
CA LEU A 388 -35.66 0.08 -6.21
C LEU A 388 -36.47 0.59 -7.40
N LYS A 389 -37.30 -0.24 -8.02
CA LYS A 389 -38.20 0.19 -9.12
C LYS A 389 -39.13 1.31 -8.66
N GLU A 390 -39.69 1.19 -7.47
CA GLU A 390 -40.59 2.21 -6.91
C GLU A 390 -39.84 3.52 -6.62
N VAL A 391 -38.66 3.44 -6.00
CA VAL A 391 -37.82 4.63 -5.72
C VAL A 391 -37.40 5.32 -7.02
N ILE A 392 -36.89 4.56 -7.99
CA ILE A 392 -36.43 5.10 -9.29
C ILE A 392 -37.61 5.79 -10.02
N ARG A 393 -38.77 5.14 -10.04
CA ARG A 393 -39.97 5.71 -10.65
C ARG A 393 -40.40 6.99 -9.95
N TYR A 394 -40.46 6.99 -8.60
CA TYR A 394 -40.85 8.18 -7.83
C TYR A 394 -39.89 9.34 -8.06
N VAL A 395 -38.60 9.09 -8.03
CA VAL A 395 -37.57 10.11 -8.28
C VAL A 395 -37.65 10.64 -9.73
N SER A 396 -37.93 9.76 -10.71
CA SER A 396 -38.06 10.18 -12.11
C SER A 396 -39.32 11.01 -12.37
N ASP A 397 -40.43 10.67 -11.69
CA ASP A 397 -41.71 11.34 -11.90
C ASP A 397 -41.82 12.65 -11.08
N TYR A 398 -41.14 12.75 -9.92
CA TYR A 398 -41.27 13.81 -8.93
C TYR A 398 -39.92 14.26 -8.36
N GLU A 399 -38.96 14.60 -9.23
CA GLU A 399 -37.56 14.90 -8.81
C GLU A 399 -37.49 16.08 -7.82
N ASP A 400 -38.21 17.18 -8.11
CA ASP A 400 -38.17 18.40 -7.25
C ASP A 400 -38.76 18.13 -5.86
N GLU A 401 -39.86 17.39 -5.80
CA GLU A 401 -40.51 17.02 -4.53
C GLU A 401 -39.65 16.03 -3.73
N PHE A 402 -39.01 15.10 -4.40
CA PHE A 402 -38.05 14.19 -3.78
C PHE A 402 -36.90 14.96 -3.16
N VAL A 403 -36.30 15.89 -3.89
CA VAL A 403 -35.21 16.74 -3.37
C VAL A 403 -35.65 17.52 -2.14
N GLN A 404 -36.83 18.14 -2.20
CA GLN A 404 -37.39 18.86 -1.04
C GLN A 404 -37.66 17.93 0.15
N MET A 405 -38.24 16.75 -0.09
CA MET A 405 -38.55 15.79 0.96
C MET A 405 -37.29 15.28 1.69
N VAL A 406 -36.24 14.96 0.93
CA VAL A 406 -34.94 14.51 1.49
C VAL A 406 -34.27 15.68 2.23
N MET A 407 -34.33 16.90 1.67
CA MET A 407 -33.79 18.09 2.31
C MET A 407 -34.57 18.52 3.57
N ASP A 408 -35.88 18.50 3.56
CA ASP A 408 -36.71 18.95 4.70
C ASP A 408 -36.64 17.99 5.91
N THR A 409 -36.56 16.69 5.67
CA THR A 409 -36.51 15.71 6.75
C THR A 409 -35.18 15.75 7.50
N ASP A 410 -34.09 16.01 6.79
CA ASP A 410 -32.71 16.01 7.32
C ASP A 410 -32.22 17.41 7.72
N MET A 411 -32.66 18.49 7.02
CA MET A 411 -32.07 19.81 7.17
C MET A 411 -32.44 20.52 8.47
N ARG A 412 -33.66 20.40 8.99
CA ARG A 412 -34.05 21.13 10.22
C ARG A 412 -33.34 20.60 11.45
N GLN A 413 -33.21 19.29 11.56
CA GLN A 413 -32.54 18.66 12.70
C GLN A 413 -31.03 18.76 12.57
N ARG A 414 -30.48 18.49 11.37
CA ARG A 414 -29.07 18.65 11.06
C ARG A 414 -28.56 20.07 11.15
N ASN A 415 -29.28 21.06 10.62
CA ASN A 415 -28.87 22.47 10.73
C ASN A 415 -28.78 22.92 12.17
N LYS A 416 -29.67 22.43 13.05
CA LYS A 416 -29.61 22.70 14.48
C LYS A 416 -28.39 22.06 15.14
N GLU A 417 -28.11 20.81 14.83
CA GLU A 417 -26.92 20.07 15.33
C GLU A 417 -25.60 20.63 14.77
N LEU A 418 -25.54 20.92 13.48
CA LEU A 418 -24.41 21.58 12.82
C LEU A 418 -24.13 22.97 13.43
N SER A 419 -25.17 23.74 13.66
CA SER A 419 -25.04 25.07 14.29
C SER A 419 -24.51 24.95 15.72
N GLN A 420 -24.99 23.98 16.50
CA GLN A 420 -24.51 23.73 17.86
C GLN A 420 -23.04 23.24 17.85
N LYS A 421 -22.68 22.33 16.96
CA LYS A 421 -21.29 21.83 16.82
C LYS A 421 -20.33 22.93 16.39
N LYS A 422 -20.72 23.78 15.41
CA LYS A 422 -19.92 24.95 14.98
C LYS A 422 -19.75 25.97 16.12
N LYS A 423 -20.81 26.23 16.88
CA LYS A 423 -20.74 27.11 18.04
C LYS A 423 -19.79 26.55 19.10
N ARG A 424 -19.91 25.26 19.42
CA ARG A 424 -19.04 24.59 20.38
C ARG A 424 -17.55 24.60 19.93
N LEU A 425 -17.29 24.41 18.65
CA LEU A 425 -15.94 24.50 18.10
C LEU A 425 -15.34 25.91 18.24
N THR A 426 -16.16 26.95 18.05
CA THR A 426 -15.73 28.34 18.27
C THR A 426 -15.40 28.61 19.73
N GLU A 427 -16.23 28.10 20.65
CA GLU A 427 -15.99 28.20 22.10
C GLU A 427 -14.66 27.51 22.50
N ILE A 428 -14.43 26.28 22.00
CA ILE A 428 -13.18 25.54 22.25
C ILE A 428 -11.96 26.31 21.71
N HIS A 429 -12.05 26.85 20.50
CA HIS A 429 -10.98 27.65 19.90
C HIS A 429 -10.64 28.89 20.73
N SER A 430 -11.68 29.61 21.16
CA SER A 430 -11.54 30.80 22.02
C SER A 430 -10.89 30.43 23.37
N ARG A 431 -11.33 29.31 23.97
CA ARG A 431 -10.78 28.86 25.26
C ARG A 431 -9.32 28.39 25.16
N ILE A 432 -8.94 27.70 24.10
CA ILE A 432 -7.53 27.32 23.87
C ILE A 432 -6.66 28.58 23.73
N GLN A 433 -7.10 29.60 22.98
CA GLN A 433 -6.37 30.86 22.86
C GLN A 433 -6.26 31.62 24.20
N GLU A 434 -7.30 31.54 25.02
CA GLU A 434 -7.27 32.12 26.36
C GLU A 434 -6.28 31.39 27.28
N LEU A 435 -6.26 30.06 27.23
CA LEU A 435 -5.29 29.23 27.97
C LEU A 435 -3.84 29.54 27.55
N ASP A 436 -3.58 29.72 26.27
CA ASP A 436 -2.24 30.11 25.79
C ASP A 436 -1.80 31.45 26.38
N LYS A 437 -2.72 32.44 26.44
CA LYS A 437 -2.42 33.75 27.06
C LYS A 437 -2.21 33.65 28.58
N ILE A 438 -3.00 32.82 29.26
CA ILE A 438 -2.83 32.55 30.69
C ILE A 438 -1.48 31.88 30.95
N PHE A 439 -1.13 30.89 30.12
CA PHE A 439 0.14 30.18 30.21
C PHE A 439 1.34 31.14 30.07
N GLN A 440 1.29 32.01 29.09
CA GLN A 440 2.31 33.04 28.92
C GLN A 440 2.42 33.94 30.15
N ARG A 441 1.31 34.39 30.70
CA ARG A 441 1.29 35.26 31.87
C ARG A 441 1.80 34.60 33.14
N ILE A 442 1.40 33.38 33.43
CA ILE A 442 1.90 32.66 34.61
C ILE A 442 3.39 32.34 34.49
N TYR A 443 3.90 32.11 33.27
CA TYR A 443 5.33 31.92 32.99
C TYR A 443 6.12 33.21 33.26
N GLU A 444 5.65 34.37 32.80
CA GLU A 444 6.24 35.69 33.07
C GLU A 444 6.24 36.03 34.58
N ASP A 445 5.14 35.74 35.29
CA ASP A 445 5.00 35.96 36.72
C ASP A 445 5.91 35.02 37.56
N ASN A 446 6.16 33.81 37.08
CA ASN A 446 7.11 32.88 37.71
C ASN A 446 8.56 33.39 37.51
N ILE A 447 8.96 33.80 36.31
CA ILE A 447 10.31 34.35 36.07
C ILE A 447 10.55 35.63 36.89
N SER A 448 9.52 36.47 37.03
CA SER A 448 9.64 37.71 37.81
C SER A 448 9.59 37.53 39.33
N GLY A 449 9.47 36.28 39.79
CA GLY A 449 9.42 35.93 41.21
C GLY A 449 8.09 36.25 41.92
N LYS A 450 7.05 36.68 41.18
CA LYS A 450 5.71 36.92 41.73
C LYS A 450 4.94 35.64 42.01
N LEU A 451 5.27 34.57 41.30
CA LEU A 451 4.66 33.26 41.44
C LEU A 451 5.76 32.23 41.83
N SER A 452 5.54 31.47 42.90
CA SER A 452 6.48 30.43 43.32
C SER A 452 6.45 29.24 42.37
N ASP A 453 7.57 28.54 42.20
CA ASP A 453 7.73 27.37 41.34
C ASP A 453 6.71 26.27 41.65
N GLU A 454 6.40 26.04 42.92
CA GLU A 454 5.42 25.04 43.35
C GLU A 454 4.00 25.38 42.88
N ARG A 455 3.60 26.68 42.98
CA ARG A 455 2.33 27.16 42.45
C ARG A 455 2.29 27.17 40.92
N PHE A 456 3.40 27.54 40.29
CA PHE A 456 3.51 27.49 38.82
C PHE A 456 3.30 26.06 38.32
N MET A 457 3.99 25.05 38.85
CA MET A 457 3.84 23.66 38.46
C MET A 457 2.41 23.15 38.65
N LYS A 458 1.74 23.52 39.73
CA LYS A 458 0.36 23.10 39.99
C LYS A 458 -0.63 23.70 39.01
N LEU A 459 -0.51 25.00 38.69
CA LEU A 459 -1.37 25.68 37.73
C LEU A 459 -1.11 25.22 36.29
N SER A 460 0.18 25.10 35.90
CA SER A 460 0.59 24.64 34.59
C SER A 460 -0.01 23.28 34.26
N LYS A 461 0.12 22.33 35.18
CA LYS A 461 -0.42 20.97 35.00
C LYS A 461 -1.93 20.98 34.78
N GLY A 462 -2.69 21.78 35.53
CA GLY A 462 -4.13 21.88 35.36
C GLY A 462 -4.54 22.46 34.00
N TYR A 463 -3.84 23.51 33.56
CA TYR A 463 -4.13 24.13 32.25
C TYR A 463 -3.68 23.27 31.08
N GLU A 464 -2.58 22.50 31.19
CA GLU A 464 -2.14 21.54 30.19
C GLU A 464 -3.15 20.39 30.02
N GLU A 465 -3.70 19.87 31.12
CA GLU A 465 -4.72 18.81 31.09
C GLU A 465 -6.02 19.33 30.45
N GLU A 466 -6.45 20.55 30.77
CA GLU A 466 -7.61 21.20 30.14
C GLU A 466 -7.38 21.40 28.64
N GLN A 467 -6.24 21.96 28.25
CA GLN A 467 -5.90 22.21 26.85
C GLN A 467 -5.85 20.90 26.05
N HIS A 468 -5.26 19.85 26.60
CA HIS A 468 -5.21 18.55 25.94
C HIS A 468 -6.60 17.93 25.73
N THR A 469 -7.50 18.10 26.71
CA THR A 469 -8.88 17.63 26.62
C THR A 469 -9.66 18.39 25.53
N LEU A 470 -9.52 19.72 25.51
CA LEU A 470 -10.14 20.57 24.49
C LEU A 470 -9.60 20.30 23.08
N GLN A 471 -8.32 20.05 22.91
CA GLN A 471 -7.74 19.69 21.61
C GLN A 471 -8.24 18.33 21.08
N LYS A 472 -8.48 17.37 21.97
CA LYS A 472 -9.11 16.09 21.58
C LYS A 472 -10.55 16.29 21.15
N GLU A 473 -11.32 17.08 21.90
CA GLU A 473 -12.71 17.41 21.57
C GLU A 473 -12.79 18.16 20.24
N GLN A 474 -11.90 19.13 20.01
CA GLN A 474 -11.76 19.86 18.75
C GLN A 474 -11.56 18.92 17.56
N THR A 475 -10.57 18.03 17.67
CA THR A 475 -10.24 17.06 16.60
C THR A 475 -11.40 16.12 16.29
N SER A 476 -12.17 15.72 17.31
CA SER A 476 -13.37 14.88 17.14
C SER A 476 -14.49 15.63 16.43
N LEU A 477 -14.79 16.86 16.85
CA LEU A 477 -15.83 17.71 16.25
C LEU A 477 -15.49 18.10 14.81
N GLU A 478 -14.23 18.41 14.50
CA GLU A 478 -13.78 18.71 13.14
C GLU A 478 -13.98 17.51 12.21
N LYS A 479 -13.65 16.29 12.65
CA LYS A 479 -13.90 15.06 11.89
C LYS A 479 -15.38 14.80 11.66
N GLU A 480 -16.21 15.05 12.66
CA GLU A 480 -17.67 14.93 12.53
C GLU A 480 -18.24 15.95 11.55
N LEU A 481 -17.83 17.23 11.63
CA LEU A 481 -18.26 18.28 10.71
C LEU A 481 -17.84 17.99 9.26
N GLN A 482 -16.60 17.53 9.04
CA GLN A 482 -16.15 17.12 7.71
C GLN A 482 -16.94 15.94 7.14
N LYS A 483 -17.36 15.00 8.00
CA LYS A 483 -18.21 13.87 7.61
C LYS A 483 -19.62 14.33 7.22
N GLU A 484 -20.19 15.28 7.95
CA GLU A 484 -21.52 15.84 7.68
C GLU A 484 -21.54 16.77 6.45
N GLU A 485 -20.47 17.54 6.21
CA GLU A 485 -20.34 18.36 4.98
C GLU A 485 -20.23 17.48 3.71
N LYS A 486 -19.59 16.33 3.80
CA LYS A 486 -19.58 15.34 2.72
C LYS A 486 -20.96 14.77 2.41
N GLN A 487 -21.83 14.63 3.39
CA GLN A 487 -23.19 14.08 3.20
C GLN A 487 -24.15 15.02 2.46
N SER A 488 -23.94 16.34 2.52
CA SER A 488 -24.80 17.30 1.80
C SER A 488 -24.60 17.28 0.27
N VAL A 489 -23.51 16.70 -0.22
CA VAL A 489 -23.22 16.54 -1.66
C VAL A 489 -23.98 15.34 -2.24
N ASP A 490 -24.55 14.48 -1.41
CA ASP A 490 -24.94 13.12 -1.75
C ASP A 490 -26.27 13.02 -2.53
N VAL A 491 -27.22 13.95 -2.34
CA VAL A 491 -28.52 13.92 -3.08
C VAL A 491 -28.31 14.08 -4.58
N LYS A 492 -27.40 14.94 -5.00
CA LYS A 492 -27.08 15.12 -6.43
C LYS A 492 -26.44 13.86 -7.02
N GLN A 493 -25.61 13.18 -6.23
CA GLN A 493 -24.99 11.93 -6.63
C GLN A 493 -26.02 10.81 -6.72
N PHE A 494 -26.97 10.72 -5.78
CA PHE A 494 -28.10 9.78 -5.88
C PHE A 494 -28.93 10.00 -7.13
N LEU A 495 -29.28 11.24 -7.47
CA LEU A 495 -30.00 11.59 -8.68
C LEU A 495 -29.24 11.17 -9.96
N SER A 496 -27.92 11.34 -9.97
CA SER A 496 -27.08 10.89 -11.11
C SER A 496 -27.15 9.38 -11.31
N VAL A 497 -27.15 8.61 -10.21
CA VAL A 497 -27.29 7.16 -10.24
C VAL A 497 -28.69 6.75 -10.72
N VAL A 498 -29.75 7.39 -10.22
CA VAL A 498 -31.13 7.12 -10.67
C VAL A 498 -31.29 7.36 -12.17
N ARG A 499 -30.76 8.47 -12.69
CA ARG A 499 -30.81 8.80 -14.12
C ARG A 499 -30.08 7.78 -15.01
N LYS A 500 -29.07 7.09 -14.48
CA LYS A 500 -28.33 6.01 -15.17
C LYS A 500 -29.19 4.75 -15.33
N TYR A 501 -30.14 4.49 -14.41
CA TYR A 501 -30.92 3.24 -14.34
C TYR A 501 -32.43 3.46 -14.47
N THR A 502 -32.87 4.21 -15.48
CA THR A 502 -34.31 4.54 -15.69
C THR A 502 -35.21 3.32 -15.94
N ASN A 503 -34.67 2.20 -16.40
CA ASN A 503 -35.44 1.01 -16.77
C ASN A 503 -34.84 -0.28 -16.16
N LEU A 504 -35.07 -0.45 -14.85
CA LEU A 504 -34.52 -1.58 -14.09
C LEU A 504 -35.35 -2.85 -14.33
N THR A 505 -34.81 -3.84 -15.06
CA THR A 505 -35.46 -5.13 -15.30
C THR A 505 -35.01 -6.20 -14.30
N GLU A 506 -33.73 -6.25 -14.00
CA GLU A 506 -33.10 -7.24 -13.09
C GLU A 506 -32.03 -6.58 -12.21
N LEU A 507 -31.72 -7.21 -11.08
CA LEU A 507 -30.65 -6.75 -10.18
C LEU A 507 -29.31 -7.31 -10.63
N THR A 508 -28.32 -6.43 -10.69
CA THR A 508 -26.91 -6.83 -10.78
C THR A 508 -26.17 -6.46 -9.49
N PRO A 509 -25.05 -7.12 -9.16
CA PRO A 509 -24.24 -6.72 -8.01
C PRO A 509 -23.82 -5.25 -8.03
N GLU A 510 -23.56 -4.71 -9.23
CA GLU A 510 -23.23 -3.31 -9.47
C GLU A 510 -24.35 -2.39 -9.01
N ILE A 511 -25.56 -2.60 -9.51
CA ILE A 511 -26.74 -1.83 -9.13
C ILE A 511 -26.99 -1.88 -7.63
N VAL A 512 -26.92 -3.08 -7.04
CA VAL A 512 -27.13 -3.25 -5.60
C VAL A 512 -26.09 -2.46 -4.78
N HIS A 513 -24.82 -2.46 -5.19
CA HIS A 513 -23.78 -1.73 -4.48
C HIS A 513 -23.78 -0.23 -4.76
N GLU A 514 -24.27 0.23 -5.90
CA GLU A 514 -24.46 1.66 -6.19
C GLU A 514 -25.62 2.25 -5.38
N PHE A 515 -26.73 1.54 -5.22
CA PHE A 515 -27.90 2.06 -4.54
C PHE A 515 -27.93 1.78 -3.03
N ILE A 516 -27.43 0.63 -2.57
CA ILE A 516 -27.68 0.13 -1.22
C ILE A 516 -26.42 0.20 -0.34
N ASP A 517 -26.57 0.85 0.82
CA ASP A 517 -25.53 0.85 1.86
C ASP A 517 -25.63 -0.41 2.73
N LYS A 518 -26.82 -0.67 3.27
CA LYS A 518 -27.09 -1.86 4.09
C LYS A 518 -28.58 -2.17 4.13
N ILE A 519 -28.90 -3.43 4.44
CA ILE A 519 -30.24 -3.95 4.62
C ILE A 519 -30.35 -4.48 6.04
N ILE A 520 -31.27 -3.96 6.83
CA ILE A 520 -31.52 -4.41 8.21
C ILE A 520 -32.70 -5.38 8.20
N VAL A 521 -32.51 -6.56 8.78
CA VAL A 521 -33.51 -7.62 8.82
C VAL A 521 -33.98 -7.81 10.25
N HIS A 522 -35.26 -7.53 10.50
CA HIS A 522 -35.91 -7.72 11.80
C HIS A 522 -36.31 -9.17 12.07
N ALA A 523 -36.58 -9.46 13.32
CA ALA A 523 -37.14 -10.77 13.71
C ALA A 523 -38.52 -10.96 13.07
N PRO A 524 -38.87 -12.18 12.62
CA PRO A 524 -40.20 -12.41 12.06
C PRO A 524 -41.27 -12.38 13.19
N ASP A 525 -42.31 -11.56 13.01
CA ASP A 525 -43.50 -11.56 13.83
C ASP A 525 -44.47 -12.70 13.37
N LYS A 526 -44.91 -13.51 14.30
CA LYS A 526 -45.84 -14.60 14.10
C LYS A 526 -47.15 -14.44 14.89
N SER A 527 -47.33 -13.28 15.55
CA SER A 527 -48.46 -13.04 16.43
C SER A 527 -49.80 -13.09 15.71
N SER A 528 -49.85 -12.72 14.43
CA SER A 528 -51.06 -12.72 13.59
C SER A 528 -51.37 -14.04 12.90
N GLY A 529 -50.65 -15.12 13.22
CA GLY A 529 -50.78 -16.43 12.52
C GLY A 529 -50.12 -16.45 11.13
N LYS A 530 -49.77 -15.32 10.58
CA LYS A 530 -48.96 -15.16 9.35
C LYS A 530 -47.56 -14.66 9.74
N ARG A 531 -46.55 -15.19 9.05
CA ARG A 531 -45.18 -14.71 9.26
C ARG A 531 -44.99 -13.37 8.53
N LEU A 532 -44.94 -12.29 9.30
CA LEU A 532 -44.55 -10.98 8.83
C LEU A 532 -43.12 -10.71 9.23
N GLN A 533 -42.34 -10.11 8.35
CA GLN A 533 -40.94 -9.77 8.62
C GLN A 533 -40.64 -8.40 8.04
N GLU A 534 -40.23 -7.49 8.89
CA GLU A 534 -39.84 -6.15 8.50
C GLU A 534 -38.40 -6.11 8.00
N ILE A 535 -38.16 -5.33 6.95
CA ILE A 535 -36.87 -5.14 6.32
C ILE A 535 -36.70 -3.66 6.04
N GLU A 536 -35.61 -3.09 6.52
CA GLU A 536 -35.24 -1.70 6.24
C GLU A 536 -34.12 -1.68 5.20
N ILE A 537 -34.31 -0.94 4.12
CA ILE A 537 -33.29 -0.72 3.09
C ILE A 537 -32.71 0.68 3.29
N ILE A 538 -31.40 0.74 3.55
CA ILE A 538 -30.68 1.99 3.70
C ILE A 538 -29.92 2.23 2.41
N TYR A 539 -30.27 3.30 1.74
CA TYR A 539 -29.69 3.69 0.47
C TYR A 539 -28.39 4.47 0.66
N ASN A 540 -27.48 4.32 -0.30
CA ASN A 540 -26.33 5.20 -0.41
C ASN A 540 -26.85 6.63 -0.62
N HIS A 541 -26.20 7.60 -0.01
CA HIS A 541 -26.43 9.03 -0.22
C HIS A 541 -27.72 9.63 0.40
N ILE A 542 -28.79 8.86 0.56
CA ILE A 542 -30.09 9.39 1.07
C ILE A 542 -30.58 8.71 2.37
N GLY A 543 -29.92 7.61 2.80
CA GLY A 543 -30.34 6.89 4.01
C GLY A 543 -31.62 6.06 3.82
N VAL A 544 -32.52 6.08 4.80
CA VAL A 544 -33.80 5.36 4.73
C VAL A 544 -34.82 6.16 3.93
N PHE A 545 -35.40 5.55 2.89
CA PHE A 545 -36.49 6.14 2.12
C PHE A 545 -37.85 5.70 2.70
N ASP A 546 -38.64 6.66 3.20
CA ASP A 546 -39.92 6.40 3.84
C ASP A 546 -41.06 6.30 2.80
N HIS A 547 -41.40 5.11 2.38
CA HIS A 547 -42.46 4.83 1.42
C HIS A 547 -43.86 5.26 1.92
N SER A 548 -44.10 5.39 3.24
CA SER A 548 -45.38 5.80 3.77
C SER A 548 -45.76 7.22 3.39
N LYS A 549 -44.77 8.11 3.24
CA LYS A 549 -44.96 9.49 2.78
C LYS A 549 -45.37 9.58 1.32
N VAL A 550 -44.93 8.62 0.49
CA VAL A 550 -45.27 8.53 -0.95
C VAL A 550 -46.72 8.08 -1.14
N THR A 551 -47.21 7.17 -0.30
CA THR A 551 -48.58 6.63 -0.38
C THR A 551 -49.64 7.61 0.07
N LEU A 552 -49.34 8.48 1.03
CA LEU A 552 -50.24 9.55 1.49
C LEU A 552 -50.51 10.62 0.39
N TRP A 553 -49.59 10.78 -0.56
CA TRP A 553 -49.74 11.72 -1.68
C TRP A 553 -50.65 11.20 -2.80
N LYS A 554 -50.68 9.88 -3.04
CA LYS A 554 -51.59 9.24 -4.04
C LYS A 554 -53.09 9.47 -3.70
N GLY A 555 -53.41 9.90 -2.48
CA GLY A 555 -54.77 10.17 -2.05
C GLY A 555 -55.28 11.62 -2.27
N LYS A 556 -54.46 12.53 -2.81
CA LYS A 556 -54.84 13.94 -3.04
C LYS A 556 -54.91 14.37 -4.51
N ALA A 557 -54.71 13.45 -5.44
CA ALA A 557 -54.87 13.72 -6.87
C ALA A 557 -56.16 13.05 -7.39
N VAL A 558 -57.31 13.63 -7.09
CA VAL A 558 -58.53 13.61 -7.88
C VAL A 558 -59.13 15.02 -7.80
#